data_c427da410bd95afb42f0ad7e59dc554f
#
_entry.id   c427da410bd95afb42f0ad7e59dc554f
#
_cell.length_a   1.000
_cell.length_b   1.000
_cell.length_c   1.000
_cell.angle_alpha   90.00
_cell.angle_beta   90.00
_cell.angle_gamma   90.00
#
_symmetry.space_group_name_H-M   'P 1'
#
loop_
_entity.id
_entity.type
_entity.pdbx_description
1 polymer ?
#
loop_
_entity_poly.entity_id
_entity_poly.type
_entity_poly.pdbx_seq_one_letter_code
_entity_poly.pdbx_strand_id
1 'polypeptide(L)'
;FIVSNAQKDHTLLDIATTFFQICGRIRKSNYNDEIVYFYSTTRYTDVSLEEFERATYKTLAEAEEIARSLNGLPDRFKAKLIRQLPYMNEPYIQVAGNELKIDRNMANFDIVNYKVVNGIYSSKYNVIQELEKGGATVTNDEDYTAPQSIRLLSQRRVSFDKLFETYCAIKDEPVGYSLVPDYRLEIIEGINPLVKNSYDILG
;
A
#
# COMPACT_ATOMS: atom_id res chain seq x y z
N PHE A 1 -12.15 8.33 -9.65
CA PHE A 1 -11.32 8.38 -8.44
C PHE A 1 -10.48 7.14 -8.35
N ILE A 2 -9.17 7.31 -8.11
CA ILE A 2 -8.22 6.23 -7.83
C ILE A 2 -7.62 6.50 -6.46
N VAL A 3 -7.49 5.48 -5.61
CA VAL A 3 -6.97 5.61 -4.25
C VAL A 3 -5.91 4.56 -3.99
N SER A 4 -4.74 5.00 -3.55
CA SER A 4 -3.62 4.16 -3.10
C SER A 4 -3.20 4.55 -1.69
N ASN A 5 -2.82 3.57 -0.88
CA ASN A 5 -2.43 3.82 0.52
C ASN A 5 -1.10 3.14 0.84
N ALA A 6 -0.09 3.92 1.17
CA ALA A 6 1.25 3.44 1.51
C ALA A 6 1.31 2.58 2.80
N GLN A 7 0.27 2.59 3.65
CA GLN A 7 0.19 1.67 4.78
C GLN A 7 -0.16 0.22 4.37
N LYS A 8 -0.60 0.05 3.11
CA LYS A 8 -0.94 -1.23 2.50
C LYS A 8 -0.29 -1.29 1.12
N ASP A 9 0.94 -1.72 1.07
CA ASP A 9 1.80 -1.71 -0.13
C ASP A 9 1.13 -2.32 -1.36
N HIS A 10 0.31 -3.36 -1.17
CA HIS A 10 -0.42 -4.01 -2.26
C HIS A 10 -1.48 -3.11 -2.93
N THR A 11 -1.79 -1.95 -2.36
CA THR A 11 -2.70 -0.97 -2.96
C THR A 11 -1.97 0.10 -3.76
N LEU A 12 -0.63 0.15 -3.67
CA LEU A 12 0.18 1.07 -4.45
C LEU A 12 0.24 0.59 -5.91
N LEU A 13 -0.20 1.45 -6.81
CA LEU A 13 -0.24 1.12 -8.23
C LEU A 13 1.10 1.43 -8.89
N ASP A 14 1.60 0.52 -9.72
CA ASP A 14 2.65 0.88 -10.65
C ASP A 14 2.08 1.87 -11.67
N ILE A 15 2.56 3.13 -11.59
CA ILE A 15 2.04 4.23 -12.39
C ILE A 15 2.31 3.99 -13.87
N ALA A 16 3.51 3.52 -14.21
CA ALA A 16 3.91 3.32 -15.60
C ALA A 16 3.03 2.32 -16.35
N THR A 17 2.46 1.35 -15.64
CA THR A 17 1.67 0.27 -16.25
C THR A 17 0.23 0.26 -15.75
N THR A 18 0.02 -0.06 -14.48
CA THR A 18 -1.32 -0.33 -13.93
C THR A 18 -2.20 0.91 -13.90
N PHE A 19 -1.65 2.05 -13.48
CA PHE A 19 -2.42 3.31 -13.41
C PHE A 19 -2.95 3.71 -14.81
N PHE A 20 -2.08 3.76 -15.81
CA PHE A 20 -2.48 4.13 -17.17
C PHE A 20 -3.38 3.08 -17.84
N GLN A 21 -3.25 1.80 -17.49
CA GLN A 21 -4.19 0.78 -17.95
C GLN A 21 -5.59 0.99 -17.37
N ILE A 22 -5.70 1.39 -16.11
CA ILE A 22 -6.98 1.72 -15.49
C ILE A 22 -7.60 2.95 -16.19
N CYS A 23 -6.81 4.00 -16.38
CA CYS A 23 -7.24 5.22 -17.09
C CYS A 23 -7.71 4.92 -18.52
N GLY A 24 -6.99 4.11 -19.26
CA GLY A 24 -7.33 3.71 -20.63
C GLY A 24 -8.60 2.85 -20.77
N ARG A 25 -9.16 2.35 -19.66
CA ARG A 25 -10.45 1.64 -19.65
C ARG A 25 -11.66 2.56 -19.57
N ILE A 26 -11.46 3.84 -19.30
CA ILE A 26 -12.52 4.85 -19.29
C ILE A 26 -12.87 5.16 -20.75
N ARG A 27 -13.99 4.58 -21.24
CA ARG A 27 -14.38 4.69 -22.66
C ARG A 27 -15.31 5.86 -22.95
N LYS A 28 -16.07 6.31 -21.97
CA LYS A 28 -16.97 7.47 -22.04
C LYS A 28 -17.00 8.15 -20.69
N SER A 29 -16.64 9.41 -20.66
CA SER A 29 -16.77 10.26 -19.48
C SER A 29 -17.56 11.50 -19.88
N ASN A 30 -18.47 11.94 -19.03
CA ASN A 30 -19.13 13.23 -19.13
C ASN A 30 -18.23 14.35 -18.54
N TYR A 31 -17.11 13.98 -18.00
CA TYR A 31 -16.10 14.84 -17.40
C TYR A 31 -14.86 14.79 -18.28
N ASN A 32 -14.27 15.91 -18.58
CA ASN A 32 -13.16 16.15 -19.52
C ASN A 32 -11.89 15.34 -19.19
N ASP A 33 -11.98 14.00 -19.13
CA ASP A 33 -10.88 13.08 -18.87
C ASP A 33 -10.08 13.39 -17.59
N GLU A 34 -10.71 14.05 -16.62
CA GLU A 34 -10.11 14.36 -15.33
C GLU A 34 -10.13 13.14 -14.41
N ILE A 35 -8.96 12.83 -13.85
CA ILE A 35 -8.77 11.74 -12.90
C ILE A 35 -8.29 12.32 -11.59
N VAL A 36 -9.04 12.06 -10.52
CA VAL A 36 -8.61 12.40 -9.17
C VAL A 36 -7.88 11.21 -8.58
N TYR A 37 -6.61 11.37 -8.32
CA TYR A 37 -5.75 10.35 -7.73
C TYR A 37 -5.34 10.73 -6.32
N PHE A 38 -5.87 9.98 -5.34
CA PHE A 38 -5.45 10.08 -3.94
C PHE A 38 -4.38 9.05 -3.65
N TYR A 39 -3.25 9.49 -3.14
CA TYR A 39 -2.17 8.60 -2.74
C TYR A 39 -1.50 9.10 -1.46
N SER A 40 -0.75 8.21 -0.81
CA SER A 40 0.15 8.57 0.27
C SER A 40 1.56 8.12 -0.05
N THR A 41 2.54 8.85 0.44
CA THR A 41 3.95 8.49 0.28
C THR A 41 4.35 7.41 1.28
N THR A 42 5.30 6.56 0.89
CA THR A 42 5.93 5.57 1.76
C THR A 42 6.94 6.24 2.69
N ARG A 43 7.40 5.49 3.69
CA ARG A 43 8.52 5.94 4.50
C ARG A 43 9.81 5.79 3.70
N TYR A 44 10.73 6.73 3.92
CA TYR A 44 12.08 6.63 3.38
C TYR A 44 12.76 5.33 3.84
N THR A 45 13.53 4.71 2.96
CA THR A 45 14.40 3.57 3.24
C THR A 45 15.83 3.89 2.83
N ASP A 46 16.80 3.44 3.63
CA ASP A 46 18.22 3.62 3.36
C ASP A 46 18.77 2.63 2.32
N VAL A 47 17.98 1.61 1.97
CA VAL A 47 18.39 0.58 1.01
C VAL A 47 18.11 1.09 -0.41
N SER A 48 19.13 1.12 -1.26
CA SER A 48 18.96 1.45 -2.67
C SER A 48 18.31 0.30 -3.46
N LEU A 49 17.72 0.62 -4.61
CA LEU A 49 17.15 -0.41 -5.50
C LEU A 49 18.22 -1.44 -5.91
N GLU A 50 19.42 -0.98 -6.24
CA GLU A 50 20.53 -1.86 -6.65
C GLU A 50 20.97 -2.80 -5.53
N GLU A 51 20.98 -2.34 -4.28
CA GLU A 51 21.28 -3.17 -3.11
C GLU A 51 20.17 -4.21 -2.88
N PHE A 52 18.91 -3.80 -3.00
CA PHE A 52 17.77 -4.71 -2.88
C PHE A 52 17.78 -5.77 -3.99
N GLU A 53 18.00 -5.39 -5.24
CA GLU A 53 18.12 -6.32 -6.38
C GLU A 53 19.24 -7.34 -6.14
N ARG A 54 20.42 -6.86 -5.71
CA ARG A 54 21.57 -7.73 -5.42
C ARG A 54 21.26 -8.73 -4.31
N ALA A 55 20.60 -8.27 -3.24
CA ALA A 55 20.19 -9.14 -2.13
C ALA A 55 19.17 -10.18 -2.59
N THR A 56 18.17 -9.75 -3.40
CA THR A 56 17.14 -10.64 -3.96
C THR A 56 17.76 -11.73 -4.85
N TYR A 57 18.66 -11.37 -5.77
CA TYR A 57 19.32 -12.34 -6.62
C TYR A 57 20.26 -13.27 -5.85
N LYS A 58 20.89 -12.79 -4.78
CA LYS A 58 21.67 -13.65 -3.88
C LYS A 58 20.78 -14.70 -3.21
N THR A 59 19.66 -14.28 -2.63
CA THR A 59 18.68 -15.20 -2.02
C THR A 59 18.12 -16.20 -3.04
N LEU A 60 17.87 -15.74 -4.28
CA LEU A 60 17.41 -16.60 -5.37
C LEU A 60 18.47 -17.68 -5.72
N ALA A 61 19.75 -17.30 -5.78
CA ALA A 61 20.85 -18.24 -6.04
C ALA A 61 20.99 -19.27 -4.92
N GLU A 62 20.87 -18.86 -3.66
CA GLU A 62 20.86 -19.74 -2.49
C GLU A 62 19.67 -20.73 -2.56
N ALA A 63 18.47 -20.24 -2.91
CA ALA A 63 17.30 -21.09 -3.13
C ALA A 63 17.51 -22.11 -4.26
N GLU A 64 18.17 -21.73 -5.37
CA GLU A 64 18.51 -22.63 -6.47
C GLU A 64 19.46 -23.75 -6.02
N GLU A 65 20.45 -23.44 -5.18
CA GLU A 65 21.37 -24.42 -4.63
C GLU A 65 20.66 -25.41 -3.69
N ILE A 66 19.81 -24.90 -2.80
CA ILE A 66 18.97 -25.70 -1.91
C ILE A 66 18.07 -26.65 -2.73
N ALA A 67 17.34 -26.11 -3.70
CA ALA A 67 16.45 -26.91 -4.54
C ALA A 67 17.19 -27.99 -5.31
N ARG A 68 18.35 -27.67 -5.89
CA ARG A 68 19.20 -28.61 -6.59
C ARG A 68 19.69 -29.74 -5.67
N SER A 69 20.15 -29.38 -4.49
CA SER A 69 20.67 -30.34 -3.50
C SER A 69 19.56 -31.28 -3.02
N LEU A 70 18.38 -30.75 -2.69
CA LEU A 70 17.25 -31.53 -2.22
C LEU A 70 16.63 -32.40 -3.32
N ASN A 71 16.55 -31.93 -4.55
CA ASN A 71 16.06 -32.71 -5.68
C ASN A 71 16.97 -33.90 -6.03
N GLY A 72 18.25 -33.82 -5.72
CA GLY A 72 19.22 -34.92 -5.87
C GLY A 72 19.10 -36.04 -4.82
N LEU A 73 18.32 -35.85 -3.75
CA LEU A 73 18.19 -36.84 -2.70
C LEU A 73 17.23 -37.99 -3.10
N PRO A 74 17.45 -39.22 -2.54
CA PRO A 74 16.49 -40.30 -2.67
C PRO A 74 15.09 -39.89 -2.15
N ASP A 75 14.02 -40.34 -2.83
CA ASP A 75 12.64 -39.91 -2.58
C ASP A 75 12.17 -40.01 -1.12
N ARG A 76 12.60 -41.06 -0.43
CA ARG A 76 12.26 -41.27 1.00
C ARG A 76 12.79 -40.16 1.92
N PHE A 77 13.93 -39.56 1.60
CA PHE A 77 14.53 -38.45 2.36
C PHE A 77 13.95 -37.11 1.89
N LYS A 78 13.80 -36.96 0.58
CA LYS A 78 13.21 -35.78 -0.05
C LYS A 78 11.82 -35.48 0.51
N ALA A 79 10.92 -36.45 0.55
CA ALA A 79 9.56 -36.30 1.06
C ALA A 79 9.52 -35.80 2.52
N LYS A 80 10.49 -36.20 3.36
CA LYS A 80 10.59 -35.74 4.74
C LYS A 80 11.04 -34.27 4.81
N LEU A 81 12.01 -33.86 4.01
CA LEU A 81 12.53 -32.51 3.98
C LEU A 81 11.57 -31.53 3.35
N ILE A 82 10.87 -31.91 2.28
CA ILE A 82 9.83 -31.08 1.64
C ILE A 82 8.75 -30.66 2.65
N ARG A 83 8.37 -31.54 3.58
CA ARG A 83 7.41 -31.21 4.64
C ARG A 83 7.92 -30.13 5.62
N GLN A 84 9.23 -29.94 5.71
CA GLN A 84 9.85 -28.95 6.61
C GLN A 84 10.07 -27.60 5.93
N LEU A 85 10.07 -27.53 4.58
CA LEU A 85 10.30 -26.32 3.81
C LEU A 85 9.41 -25.13 4.20
N PRO A 86 8.10 -25.29 4.43
CA PRO A 86 7.23 -24.17 4.86
C PRO A 86 7.70 -23.52 6.16
N TYR A 87 8.47 -24.23 6.99
CA TYR A 87 9.03 -23.72 8.24
C TYR A 87 10.42 -23.09 8.06
N MET A 88 11.07 -23.30 6.89
CA MET A 88 12.39 -22.74 6.58
C MET A 88 12.32 -21.35 5.98
N ASN A 89 11.12 -20.85 5.68
CA ASN A 89 10.85 -19.51 5.14
C ASN A 89 11.66 -19.17 3.87
N GLU A 90 11.74 -20.15 2.96
CA GLU A 90 12.45 -19.98 1.68
C GLU A 90 11.52 -19.35 0.63
N PRO A 91 11.66 -18.05 0.34
CA PRO A 91 10.62 -17.28 -0.38
C PRO A 91 10.49 -17.69 -1.86
N TYR A 92 11.53 -18.25 -2.46
CA TYR A 92 11.57 -18.52 -3.91
C TYR A 92 11.53 -20.01 -4.26
N ILE A 93 11.18 -20.87 -3.30
CA ILE A 93 11.03 -22.30 -3.53
C ILE A 93 9.57 -22.68 -3.51
N GLN A 94 9.11 -23.31 -4.60
CA GLN A 94 7.78 -23.90 -4.71
C GLN A 94 7.86 -25.42 -4.68
N VAL A 95 6.95 -26.06 -3.98
CA VAL A 95 6.79 -27.50 -3.96
C VAL A 95 5.85 -27.93 -5.09
N ALA A 96 6.35 -28.67 -6.05
CA ALA A 96 5.58 -29.23 -7.17
C ALA A 96 5.60 -30.77 -7.11
N GLY A 97 4.64 -31.34 -6.39
CA GLY A 97 4.62 -32.79 -6.11
C GLY A 97 5.79 -33.23 -5.21
N ASN A 98 6.70 -34.05 -5.74
CA ASN A 98 7.91 -34.51 -5.04
C ASN A 98 9.18 -33.77 -5.53
N GLU A 99 9.04 -32.62 -6.15
CA GLU A 99 10.13 -31.80 -6.66
C GLU A 99 10.02 -30.38 -6.15
N LEU A 100 11.19 -29.73 -6.04
CA LEU A 100 11.31 -28.31 -5.72
C LEU A 100 11.58 -27.53 -7.01
N LYS A 101 10.79 -26.51 -7.24
CA LYS A 101 10.94 -25.57 -8.35
C LYS A 101 11.27 -24.18 -7.84
N ILE A 102 12.04 -23.46 -8.61
CA ILE A 102 12.38 -22.07 -8.31
C ILE A 102 11.35 -21.13 -8.91
N ASP A 103 10.82 -20.24 -8.09
CA ASP A 103 9.93 -19.18 -8.53
C ASP A 103 10.70 -17.88 -8.80
N ARG A 104 11.29 -17.80 -9.99
CA ARG A 104 11.98 -16.59 -10.45
C ARG A 104 11.01 -15.42 -10.67
N ASN A 105 9.74 -15.71 -10.94
CA ASN A 105 8.75 -14.65 -11.13
C ASN A 105 8.48 -13.94 -9.81
N MET A 106 8.48 -14.66 -8.69
CA MET A 106 8.32 -14.06 -7.37
C MET A 106 9.49 -13.12 -7.03
N ALA A 107 10.73 -13.51 -7.33
CA ALA A 107 11.90 -12.64 -7.14
C ALA A 107 11.80 -11.36 -7.98
N ASN A 108 11.40 -11.48 -9.25
CA ASN A 108 11.18 -10.32 -10.10
C ASN A 108 10.02 -9.45 -9.60
N PHE A 109 8.96 -10.07 -9.10
CA PHE A 109 7.83 -9.35 -8.50
C PHE A 109 8.27 -8.53 -7.28
N ASP A 110 9.09 -9.10 -6.41
CA ASP A 110 9.62 -8.41 -5.22
C ASP A 110 10.47 -7.19 -5.61
N ILE A 111 11.30 -7.31 -6.66
CA ILE A 111 12.10 -6.18 -7.18
C ILE A 111 11.18 -5.08 -7.73
N VAL A 112 10.18 -5.43 -8.53
CA VAL A 112 9.23 -4.45 -9.08
C VAL A 112 8.42 -3.80 -7.97
N ASN A 113 7.94 -4.58 -7.01
CA ASN A 113 7.21 -4.07 -5.86
C ASN A 113 8.06 -3.12 -5.02
N TYR A 114 9.32 -3.48 -4.78
CA TYR A 114 10.26 -2.59 -4.09
C TYR A 114 10.46 -1.27 -4.82
N LYS A 115 10.64 -1.30 -6.15
CA LYS A 115 10.75 -0.11 -6.99
C LYS A 115 9.51 0.78 -6.89
N VAL A 116 8.33 0.19 -6.90
CA VAL A 116 7.06 0.94 -6.75
C VAL A 116 6.99 1.56 -5.36
N VAL A 117 7.12 0.76 -4.30
CA VAL A 117 6.91 1.20 -2.92
C VAL A 117 7.97 2.22 -2.49
N ASN A 118 9.24 1.95 -2.74
CA ASN A 118 10.36 2.74 -2.23
C ASN A 118 10.96 3.70 -3.27
N GLY A 119 10.67 3.52 -4.54
CA GLY A 119 11.09 4.41 -5.61
C GLY A 119 10.00 5.44 -5.93
N ILE A 120 8.90 5.00 -6.53
CA ILE A 120 7.85 5.91 -7.02
C ILE A 120 7.18 6.63 -5.85
N TYR A 121 6.69 5.88 -4.85
CA TYR A 121 5.95 6.47 -3.73
C TYR A 121 6.82 7.00 -2.59
N SER A 122 8.15 7.00 -2.73
CA SER A 122 9.05 7.56 -1.72
C SER A 122 8.86 9.07 -1.54
N SER A 123 8.44 9.78 -2.59
CA SER A 123 8.14 11.21 -2.54
C SER A 123 7.02 11.58 -3.51
N LYS A 124 6.31 12.67 -3.18
CA LYS A 124 5.32 13.30 -4.04
C LYS A 124 5.92 13.67 -5.42
N TYR A 125 7.12 14.18 -5.42
CA TYR A 125 7.82 14.56 -6.65
C TYR A 125 8.01 13.36 -7.59
N ASN A 126 8.39 12.20 -7.09
CA ASN A 126 8.57 11.00 -7.90
C ASN A 126 7.25 10.52 -8.50
N VAL A 127 6.15 10.58 -7.73
CA VAL A 127 4.81 10.22 -8.23
C VAL A 127 4.40 11.15 -9.38
N ILE A 128 4.57 12.45 -9.21
CA ILE A 128 4.28 13.45 -10.27
C ILE A 128 5.12 13.18 -11.51
N GLN A 129 6.42 12.98 -11.35
CA GLN A 129 7.30 12.67 -12.48
C GLN A 129 6.86 11.42 -13.25
N GLU A 130 6.47 10.36 -12.57
CA GLU A 130 6.00 9.13 -13.25
C GLU A 130 4.67 9.35 -13.96
N LEU A 131 3.76 10.15 -13.41
CA LEU A 131 2.52 10.54 -14.08
C LEU A 131 2.81 11.36 -15.35
N GLU A 132 3.68 12.34 -15.26
CA GLU A 132 4.06 13.21 -16.39
C GLU A 132 4.81 12.43 -17.48
N LYS A 133 5.71 11.52 -17.14
CA LYS A 133 6.37 10.61 -18.09
C LYS A 133 5.36 9.75 -18.86
N GLY A 134 4.27 9.37 -18.23
CA GLY A 134 3.17 8.64 -18.86
C GLY A 134 2.24 9.50 -19.70
N GLY A 135 2.47 10.83 -19.76
CA GLY A 135 1.70 11.78 -20.55
C GLY A 135 0.52 12.43 -19.81
N ALA A 136 0.39 12.24 -18.49
CA ALA A 136 -0.59 12.95 -17.70
C ALA A 136 -0.15 14.40 -17.41
N THR A 137 -1.10 15.32 -17.33
CA THR A 137 -0.87 16.67 -16.83
C THR A 137 -1.40 16.78 -15.41
N VAL A 138 -0.54 17.08 -14.45
CA VAL A 138 -0.93 17.27 -13.05
C VAL A 138 -1.35 18.72 -12.84
N THR A 139 -2.62 18.94 -12.53
CA THR A 139 -3.20 20.30 -12.42
C THR A 139 -3.45 20.73 -10.97
N ASN A 140 -3.64 19.79 -10.05
CA ASN A 140 -3.91 20.07 -8.65
C ASN A 140 -3.06 19.15 -7.78
N ASP A 141 -2.22 19.75 -6.97
CA ASP A 141 -1.28 19.05 -6.13
C ASP A 141 -1.47 19.53 -4.68
N GLU A 142 -2.54 19.05 -4.05
CA GLU A 142 -2.90 19.42 -2.69
C GLU A 142 -2.51 18.33 -1.69
N ASP A 143 -1.83 18.73 -0.62
CA ASP A 143 -1.55 17.86 0.52
C ASP A 143 -2.76 17.75 1.45
N TYR A 144 -3.57 16.72 1.25
CA TYR A 144 -4.64 16.36 2.19
C TYR A 144 -4.05 15.61 3.41
N THR A 145 -3.27 16.29 4.21
CA THR A 145 -2.84 15.72 5.48
C THR A 145 -3.95 15.90 6.51
N ALA A 146 -4.56 14.79 6.92
CA ALA A 146 -5.46 14.83 8.06
C ALA A 146 -4.80 15.55 9.24
N PRO A 147 -5.49 16.48 9.93
CA PRO A 147 -4.97 17.14 11.11
C PRO A 147 -4.31 16.13 12.06
N GLN A 148 -3.23 16.55 12.71
CA GLN A 148 -2.45 15.65 13.57
C GLN A 148 -3.30 15.00 14.67
N SER A 149 -4.33 15.70 15.14
CA SER A 149 -5.34 15.18 16.07
C SER A 149 -6.06 13.95 15.55
N ILE A 150 -6.46 13.93 14.26
CA ILE A 150 -7.18 12.81 13.64
C ILE A 150 -6.23 11.65 13.35
N ARG A 151 -4.96 11.91 12.96
CA ARG A 151 -3.93 10.87 12.82
C ARG A 151 -3.68 10.13 14.14
N LEU A 152 -3.67 10.84 15.25
CA LEU A 152 -3.49 10.24 16.58
C LEU A 152 -4.70 9.38 16.97
N LEU A 153 -5.91 9.77 16.58
CA LEU A 153 -7.14 9.02 16.85
C LEU A 153 -7.20 7.69 16.07
N SER A 154 -6.73 7.66 14.83
CA SER A 154 -6.74 6.44 13.99
C SER A 154 -5.68 5.41 14.39
N GLN A 155 -4.63 5.80 15.11
CA GLN A 155 -3.49 4.93 15.46
C GLN A 155 -3.56 4.30 16.86
N ARG A 156 -4.50 4.71 17.73
CA ARG A 156 -4.61 4.23 19.11
C ARG A 156 -6.05 3.83 19.42
N ARG A 157 -6.23 2.92 20.39
CA ARG A 157 -7.51 2.76 21.07
C ARG A 157 -7.76 4.04 21.88
N VAL A 158 -8.48 4.98 21.28
CA VAL A 158 -8.80 6.24 21.91
C VAL A 158 -10.04 6.05 22.76
N SER A 159 -10.04 6.62 23.97
CA SER A 159 -11.21 6.58 24.85
C SER A 159 -12.38 7.34 24.19
N PHE A 160 -13.60 6.92 24.53
CA PHE A 160 -14.81 7.58 24.05
C PHE A 160 -14.79 9.09 24.37
N ASP A 161 -14.40 9.46 25.61
CA ASP A 161 -14.37 10.86 26.05
C ASP A 161 -13.52 11.73 25.13
N LYS A 162 -12.33 11.24 24.76
CA LYS A 162 -11.43 11.98 23.88
C LYS A 162 -11.94 12.08 22.45
N LEU A 163 -12.62 11.04 21.95
CA LEU A 163 -13.31 11.09 20.65
C LEU A 163 -14.45 12.10 20.67
N PHE A 164 -15.23 12.11 21.75
CA PHE A 164 -16.36 13.01 21.94
C PHE A 164 -15.93 14.46 22.05
N GLU A 165 -14.91 14.76 22.87
CA GLU A 165 -14.32 16.11 22.97
C GLU A 165 -13.83 16.61 21.60
N THR A 166 -13.15 15.76 20.83
CA THR A 166 -12.67 16.13 19.49
C THR A 166 -13.82 16.38 18.53
N TYR A 167 -14.88 15.57 18.61
CA TYR A 167 -16.08 15.71 17.80
C TYR A 167 -16.80 17.03 18.07
N CYS A 168 -17.00 17.37 19.34
CA CYS A 168 -17.58 18.65 19.78
C CYS A 168 -16.74 19.84 19.28
N ALA A 169 -15.41 19.78 19.47
CA ALA A 169 -14.53 20.85 19.02
C ALA A 169 -14.62 21.11 17.50
N ILE A 170 -14.73 20.04 16.69
CA ILE A 170 -14.92 20.18 15.24
C ILE A 170 -16.30 20.77 14.90
N LYS A 171 -17.33 20.37 15.63
CA LYS A 171 -18.70 20.92 15.45
C LYS A 171 -18.81 22.38 15.82
N ASP A 172 -18.04 22.82 16.81
CA ASP A 172 -18.01 24.20 17.31
C ASP A 172 -17.11 25.13 16.47
N GLU A 173 -16.32 24.56 15.53
CA GLU A 173 -15.55 25.37 14.60
C GLU A 173 -16.49 26.22 13.72
N PRO A 174 -16.24 27.53 13.52
CA PRO A 174 -17.08 28.35 12.68
C PRO A 174 -17.12 27.78 11.25
N VAL A 175 -18.31 27.41 10.83
CA VAL A 175 -18.55 26.80 9.52
C VAL A 175 -18.24 27.83 8.44
N GLY A 176 -17.13 27.66 7.72
CA GLY A 176 -16.95 28.24 6.40
C GLY A 176 -18.04 27.68 5.49
N TYR A 177 -18.53 28.44 4.53
CA TYR A 177 -19.62 28.07 3.59
C TYR A 177 -19.23 26.84 2.72
N SER A 178 -19.01 25.70 3.33
CA SER A 178 -18.77 24.43 2.63
C SER A 178 -20.05 23.60 2.64
N LEU A 179 -20.57 23.32 1.45
CA LEU A 179 -21.69 22.39 1.24
C LEU A 179 -21.25 20.91 1.38
N VAL A 180 -19.96 20.67 1.60
CA VAL A 180 -19.42 19.32 1.73
C VAL A 180 -19.38 18.93 3.20
N PRO A 181 -19.91 17.75 3.58
CA PRO A 181 -19.78 17.24 4.95
C PRO A 181 -18.31 17.23 5.41
N ASP A 182 -18.10 17.60 6.66
CA ASP A 182 -16.73 17.58 7.21
C ASP A 182 -16.27 16.14 7.39
N TYR A 183 -15.35 15.70 6.50
CA TYR A 183 -14.80 14.34 6.50
C TYR A 183 -14.14 13.94 7.85
N ARG A 184 -13.73 14.93 8.65
CA ARG A 184 -13.15 14.68 9.99
C ARG A 184 -14.19 14.06 10.92
N LEU A 185 -15.43 14.51 10.84
CA LEU A 185 -16.57 13.97 11.59
C LEU A 185 -16.88 12.54 11.14
N GLU A 186 -16.90 12.28 9.83
CA GLU A 186 -17.13 10.94 9.28
C GLU A 186 -16.09 9.92 9.75
N ILE A 187 -14.81 10.34 9.85
CA ILE A 187 -13.74 9.48 10.39
C ILE A 187 -14.01 9.12 11.85
N ILE A 188 -14.39 10.11 12.69
CA ILE A 188 -14.68 9.87 14.11
C ILE A 188 -15.91 8.97 14.28
N GLU A 189 -16.97 9.21 13.50
CA GLU A 189 -18.17 8.38 13.45
C GLU A 189 -17.87 6.94 13.02
N GLY A 190 -16.94 6.76 12.08
CA GLY A 190 -16.45 5.45 11.63
C GLY A 190 -15.63 4.70 12.71
N ILE A 191 -14.92 5.43 13.59
CA ILE A 191 -14.19 4.83 14.72
C ILE A 191 -15.16 4.42 15.83
N ASN A 192 -16.11 5.27 16.17
CA ASN A 192 -17.14 4.99 17.19
C ASN A 192 -18.46 5.73 16.89
N PRO A 193 -19.46 5.03 16.33
CA PRO A 193 -20.76 5.64 15.98
C PRO A 193 -21.53 6.24 17.18
N LEU A 194 -21.22 5.80 18.40
CA LEU A 194 -21.88 6.34 19.61
C LEU A 194 -21.54 7.81 19.85
N VAL A 195 -20.43 8.30 19.33
CA VAL A 195 -20.01 9.70 19.49
C VAL A 195 -21.04 10.64 18.88
N LYS A 196 -21.52 10.37 17.67
CA LYS A 196 -22.57 11.15 17.01
C LYS A 196 -23.87 11.11 17.81
N ASN A 197 -24.31 9.90 18.19
CA ASN A 197 -25.55 9.73 18.94
C ASN A 197 -25.51 10.50 20.27
N SER A 198 -24.36 10.50 20.94
CA SER A 198 -24.18 11.25 22.20
C SER A 198 -24.20 12.75 21.97
N TYR A 199 -23.61 13.25 20.89
CA TYR A 199 -23.65 14.65 20.53
C TYR A 199 -25.10 15.12 20.23
N ASP A 200 -25.84 14.33 19.45
CA ASP A 200 -27.24 14.65 19.09
C ASP A 200 -28.20 14.66 20.28
N ILE A 201 -27.82 13.98 21.40
CA ILE A 201 -28.62 13.95 22.63
C ILE A 201 -28.24 15.09 23.60
N LEU A 202 -26.94 15.45 23.65
CA LEU A 202 -26.39 16.38 24.65
C LEU A 202 -26.20 17.81 24.12
N GLY A 203 -26.15 17.99 22.81
CA GLY A 203 -26.02 19.29 22.12
C GLY A 203 -27.34 19.86 21.79
#